data_c03779abc2b3d324e26560e21be2a844
#
_entry.id   c03779abc2b3d324e26560e21be2a844
#
_cell.length_a   1.000
_cell.length_b   1.000
_cell.length_c   1.000
_cell.angle_alpha   90.00
_cell.angle_beta   90.00
_cell.angle_gamma   90.00
#
_symmetry.space_group_name_H-M   'P 1'
#
loop_
_entity.id
_entity.type
_entity.pdbx_description
1 polymer ?
#
loop_
_entity_poly.entity_id
_entity_poly.type
_entity_poly.pdbx_seq_one_letter_code
_entity_poly.pdbx_strand_id
1 'polypeptide(L)'
;MKFRTFLLGVSALFVAFNAAFFSVSGLSKLFAGAAFSVIIMASSLELAKLITAGYLYNYWQKINKSFRIYLSIAVLILILITSLGIYGFLTSAFQDTFNQYSIKEKQLAFLQQKEQFWADDVARYDEELKRISGNISTLSNAKSQSIQVRDTSVVGGVRTTISTSELRMAAKRIEVEEENRKGVQSKREVASDSLQSIQLRILDLESMEGVSSELGPLEYLSGLLDRPMDVIINWFILIIIFVFDPLAVALVIAFNNALQVDRGIVDKQKVIRKRELYDEEPEKEEPIEEPIKLPDEARGVKPPEKKKTKLSKTEIEESLNNKGA
;
A
#
# COMPACT_ATOMS: atom_id res chain seq x y z
N MET A 1 -5.43 32.25 -21.84
CA MET A 1 -5.12 30.89 -21.37
C MET A 1 -6.28 29.99 -21.74
N LYS A 2 -6.03 28.93 -22.52
CA LYS A 2 -7.10 27.97 -22.89
C LYS A 2 -7.57 27.20 -21.66
N PHE A 3 -8.83 26.80 -21.61
CA PHE A 3 -9.40 26.06 -20.46
C PHE A 3 -8.59 24.82 -20.08
N ARG A 4 -8.10 24.10 -21.10
CA ARG A 4 -7.25 22.89 -20.91
C ARG A 4 -5.93 23.21 -20.19
N THR A 5 -5.28 24.31 -20.54
CA THR A 5 -4.04 24.77 -19.91
C THR A 5 -4.28 25.19 -18.45
N PHE A 6 -5.42 25.82 -18.18
CA PHE A 6 -5.81 26.14 -16.81
C PHE A 6 -6.00 24.88 -15.96
N LEU A 7 -6.74 23.89 -16.46
CA LEU A 7 -6.99 22.63 -15.76
C LEU A 7 -5.67 21.86 -15.50
N LEU A 8 -4.78 21.83 -16.50
CA LEU A 8 -3.45 21.25 -16.34
C LEU A 8 -2.63 21.96 -15.26
N GLY A 9 -2.71 23.29 -15.18
CA GLY A 9 -2.04 24.08 -14.15
C GLY A 9 -2.54 23.78 -12.74
N VAL A 10 -3.87 23.72 -12.59
CA VAL A 10 -4.48 23.37 -11.30
C VAL A 10 -4.07 21.97 -10.85
N SER A 11 -4.14 20.99 -11.76
CA SER A 11 -3.70 19.61 -11.42
C SER A 11 -2.22 19.51 -11.11
N ALA A 12 -1.36 20.20 -11.86
CA ALA A 12 0.09 20.25 -11.62
C ALA A 12 0.42 20.84 -10.24
N LEU A 13 -0.22 21.95 -9.89
CA LEU A 13 -0.05 22.59 -8.58
C LEU A 13 -0.54 21.69 -7.44
N PHE A 14 -1.70 21.06 -7.61
CA PHE A 14 -2.25 20.17 -6.60
C PHE A 14 -1.37 18.95 -6.34
N VAL A 15 -0.90 18.29 -7.40
CA VAL A 15 -0.01 17.13 -7.27
C VAL A 15 1.35 17.55 -6.67
N ALA A 16 1.93 18.66 -7.14
CA ALA A 16 3.20 19.15 -6.62
C ALA A 16 3.10 19.55 -5.14
N PHE A 17 2.00 20.19 -4.73
CA PHE A 17 1.76 20.58 -3.34
C PHE A 17 1.64 19.33 -2.44
N ASN A 18 0.86 18.32 -2.85
CA ASN A 18 0.75 17.08 -2.08
C ASN A 18 2.08 16.33 -2.00
N ALA A 19 2.84 16.25 -3.11
CA ALA A 19 4.17 15.64 -3.11
C ALA A 19 5.10 16.34 -2.11
N ALA A 20 5.13 17.69 -2.12
CA ALA A 20 5.90 18.48 -1.18
C ALA A 20 5.43 18.25 0.27
N PHE A 21 4.13 18.24 0.51
CA PHE A 21 3.58 18.00 1.85
C PHE A 21 4.01 16.64 2.41
N PHE A 22 3.86 15.56 1.64
CA PHE A 22 4.24 14.22 2.09
C PHE A 22 5.74 14.07 2.27
N SER A 23 6.54 14.61 1.34
CA SER A 23 7.99 14.61 1.40
C SER A 23 8.52 15.34 2.64
N VAL A 24 8.07 16.58 2.85
CA VAL A 24 8.49 17.41 3.99
C VAL A 24 8.04 16.82 5.33
N SER A 25 6.77 16.35 5.39
CA SER A 25 6.23 15.73 6.60
C SER A 25 6.97 14.44 6.95
N GLY A 26 7.29 13.61 5.94
CA GLY A 26 8.03 12.38 6.16
C GLY A 26 9.46 12.60 6.63
N LEU A 27 10.19 13.52 5.97
CA LEU A 27 11.54 13.88 6.40
C LEU A 27 11.55 14.47 7.81
N SER A 28 10.58 15.30 8.17
CA SER A 28 10.49 15.87 9.52
C SER A 28 10.25 14.81 10.60
N LYS A 29 9.48 13.75 10.30
CA LYS A 29 9.27 12.61 11.20
C LYS A 29 10.53 11.77 11.38
N LEU A 30 11.31 11.57 10.31
CA LEU A 30 12.59 10.83 10.38
C LEU A 30 13.61 11.55 11.27
N PHE A 31 13.55 12.88 11.34
CA PHE A 31 14.45 13.72 12.15
C PHE A 31 13.70 14.47 13.23
N ALA A 32 12.91 13.78 14.05
CA ALA A 32 12.02 14.36 15.04
C ALA A 32 12.71 15.33 16.01
N GLY A 33 13.98 15.09 16.36
CA GLY A 33 14.76 15.99 17.24
C GLY A 33 15.11 17.34 16.62
N ALA A 34 15.00 17.51 15.29
CA ALA A 34 15.28 18.74 14.55
C ALA A 34 14.18 19.07 13.54
N ALA A 35 12.93 18.65 13.81
CA ALA A 35 11.81 18.68 12.87
C ALA A 35 11.62 20.04 12.18
N PHE A 36 11.67 21.15 12.92
CA PHE A 36 11.50 22.50 12.36
C PHE A 36 12.58 22.86 11.34
N SER A 37 13.85 22.59 11.64
CA SER A 37 14.96 22.84 10.73
C SER A 37 14.86 21.98 9.47
N VAL A 38 14.43 20.73 9.63
CA VAL A 38 14.23 19.79 8.51
C VAL A 38 13.05 20.22 7.63
N ILE A 39 11.97 20.76 8.19
CA ILE A 39 10.85 21.30 7.41
C ILE A 39 11.34 22.43 6.49
N ILE A 40 12.13 23.38 7.00
CA ILE A 40 12.67 24.46 6.19
C ILE A 40 13.59 23.93 5.09
N MET A 41 14.52 23.03 5.44
CA MET A 41 15.44 22.41 4.49
C MET A 41 14.69 21.63 3.40
N ALA A 42 13.78 20.73 3.79
CA ALA A 42 13.03 19.90 2.86
C ALA A 42 12.13 20.73 1.93
N SER A 43 11.47 21.76 2.45
CA SER A 43 10.71 22.71 1.63
C SER A 43 11.57 23.41 0.59
N SER A 44 12.78 23.80 0.97
CA SER A 44 13.74 24.40 0.04
C SER A 44 14.20 23.43 -1.04
N LEU A 45 14.42 22.14 -0.69
CA LEU A 45 14.78 21.09 -1.66
C LEU A 45 13.65 20.81 -2.65
N GLU A 46 12.39 20.81 -2.19
CA GLU A 46 11.22 20.64 -3.08
C GLU A 46 11.09 21.77 -4.09
N LEU A 47 11.26 23.02 -3.66
CA LEU A 47 11.27 24.15 -4.56
C LEU A 47 12.46 24.09 -5.55
N ALA A 48 13.65 23.76 -5.05
CA ALA A 48 14.83 23.61 -5.89
C ALA A 48 14.66 22.53 -6.96
N LYS A 49 14.06 21.39 -6.61
CA LYS A 49 13.74 20.30 -7.54
C LYS A 49 12.88 20.77 -8.71
N LEU A 50 11.75 21.43 -8.43
CA LEU A 50 10.81 21.89 -9.44
C LEU A 50 11.42 22.98 -10.33
N ILE A 51 12.11 23.96 -9.72
CA ILE A 51 12.74 25.07 -10.46
C ILE A 51 13.87 24.53 -11.34
N THR A 52 14.75 23.67 -10.79
CA THR A 52 15.90 23.12 -11.54
C THR A 52 15.44 22.22 -12.68
N ALA A 53 14.43 21.37 -12.45
CA ALA A 53 13.86 20.53 -13.51
C ALA A 53 13.23 21.37 -14.63
N GLY A 54 12.45 22.40 -14.28
CA GLY A 54 11.89 23.35 -15.25
C GLY A 54 12.94 24.13 -16.01
N TYR A 55 13.99 24.60 -15.33
CA TYR A 55 15.12 25.26 -15.95
C TYR A 55 15.86 24.34 -16.93
N LEU A 56 16.20 23.12 -16.50
CA LEU A 56 16.87 22.12 -17.32
C LEU A 56 16.07 21.78 -18.57
N TYR A 57 14.76 21.64 -18.48
CA TYR A 57 13.89 21.37 -19.60
C TYR A 57 13.87 22.53 -20.61
N ASN A 58 13.68 23.79 -20.14
CA ASN A 58 13.54 24.95 -21.00
C ASN A 58 14.85 25.34 -21.69
N TYR A 59 16.00 25.13 -21.03
CA TYR A 59 17.31 25.56 -21.52
C TYR A 59 18.20 24.39 -21.93
N TRP A 60 17.66 23.18 -22.13
CA TRP A 60 18.42 21.96 -22.43
C TRP A 60 19.50 22.15 -23.51
N GLN A 61 19.17 22.83 -24.60
CA GLN A 61 20.09 23.03 -25.72
C GLN A 61 21.06 24.25 -25.57
N LYS A 62 20.71 25.18 -24.66
CA LYS A 62 21.51 26.41 -24.42
C LYS A 62 22.55 26.22 -23.32
N ILE A 63 22.42 25.20 -22.50
CA ILE A 63 23.32 24.93 -21.36
C ILE A 63 24.53 24.14 -21.84
N ASN A 64 25.71 24.46 -21.31
CA ASN A 64 26.94 23.70 -21.52
C ASN A 64 26.77 22.24 -21.09
N LYS A 65 27.35 21.29 -21.83
CA LYS A 65 27.20 19.83 -21.60
C LYS A 65 27.55 19.42 -20.17
N SER A 66 28.63 19.92 -19.61
CA SER A 66 29.05 19.61 -18.22
C SER A 66 28.04 20.10 -17.20
N PHE A 67 27.51 21.32 -17.35
CA PHE A 67 26.52 21.88 -16.43
C PHE A 67 25.15 21.17 -16.57
N ARG A 68 24.79 20.76 -17.77
CA ARG A 68 23.58 19.95 -18.02
C ARG A 68 23.63 18.59 -17.30
N ILE A 69 24.77 17.88 -17.41
CA ILE A 69 24.95 16.59 -16.70
C ILE A 69 24.90 16.81 -15.20
N TYR A 70 25.60 17.83 -14.67
CA TYR A 70 25.55 18.14 -13.24
C TYR A 70 24.13 18.40 -12.74
N LEU A 71 23.36 19.27 -13.41
CA LEU A 71 21.99 19.57 -13.02
C LEU A 71 21.06 18.35 -13.14
N SER A 72 21.25 17.49 -14.16
CA SER A 72 20.46 16.26 -14.32
C SER A 72 20.70 15.30 -13.15
N ILE A 73 21.94 15.10 -12.75
CA ILE A 73 22.30 14.29 -11.59
C ILE A 73 21.76 14.92 -10.30
N ALA A 74 21.88 16.23 -10.16
CA ALA A 74 21.37 16.95 -9.00
C ALA A 74 19.83 16.78 -8.85
N VAL A 75 19.08 16.93 -9.93
CA VAL A 75 17.62 16.69 -9.92
C VAL A 75 17.28 15.25 -9.57
N LEU A 76 18.03 14.28 -10.12
CA LEU A 76 17.82 12.87 -9.79
C LEU A 76 18.08 12.59 -8.31
N ILE A 77 19.15 13.13 -7.74
CA ILE A 77 19.44 13.00 -6.30
C ILE A 77 18.35 13.68 -5.46
N LEU A 78 17.88 14.87 -5.86
CA LEU A 78 16.78 15.56 -5.18
C LEU A 78 15.50 14.72 -5.19
N ILE A 79 15.14 14.10 -6.33
CA ILE A 79 14.01 13.18 -6.42
C ILE A 79 14.18 12.02 -5.45
N LEU A 80 15.36 11.38 -5.40
CA LEU A 80 15.62 10.27 -4.49
C LEU A 80 15.47 10.67 -3.01
N ILE A 81 16.00 11.83 -2.61
CA ILE A 81 15.89 12.33 -1.23
C ILE A 81 14.42 12.61 -0.87
N THR A 82 13.70 13.29 -1.77
CA THR A 82 12.29 13.63 -1.52
C THR A 82 11.39 12.40 -1.55
N SER A 83 11.69 11.43 -2.40
CA SER A 83 11.02 10.12 -2.43
C SER A 83 11.20 9.34 -1.11
N LEU A 84 12.39 9.40 -0.48
CA LEU A 84 12.61 8.84 0.86
C LEU A 84 11.73 9.53 1.92
N GLY A 85 11.48 10.82 1.78
CA GLY A 85 10.55 11.55 2.65
C GLY A 85 9.12 11.02 2.50
N ILE A 86 8.63 10.88 1.28
CA ILE A 86 7.29 10.31 1.01
C ILE A 86 7.20 8.87 1.53
N TYR A 87 8.25 8.06 1.31
CA TYR A 87 8.34 6.70 1.84
C TYR A 87 8.20 6.68 3.37
N GLY A 88 8.97 7.52 4.07
CA GLY A 88 8.91 7.61 5.53
C GLY A 88 7.53 8.04 6.04
N PHE A 89 6.85 8.97 5.35
CA PHE A 89 5.50 9.38 5.70
C PHE A 89 4.48 8.24 5.56
N LEU A 90 4.44 7.59 4.39
CA LEU A 90 3.49 6.52 4.10
C LEU A 90 3.75 5.29 4.98
N THR A 91 5.02 4.91 5.16
CA THR A 91 5.39 3.79 6.03
C THR A 91 5.01 4.06 7.50
N SER A 92 5.25 5.28 8.01
CA SER A 92 4.84 5.64 9.37
C SER A 92 3.32 5.57 9.55
N ALA A 93 2.56 6.09 8.58
CA ALA A 93 1.09 6.04 8.62
C ALA A 93 0.57 4.59 8.58
N PHE A 94 1.17 3.75 7.73
CA PHE A 94 0.83 2.33 7.66
C PHE A 94 1.21 1.58 8.96
N GLN A 95 2.41 1.83 9.53
CA GLN A 95 2.85 1.16 10.73
C GLN A 95 1.94 1.43 11.93
N ASP A 96 1.38 2.64 12.05
CA ASP A 96 0.44 2.97 13.11
C ASP A 96 -0.83 2.09 13.01
N THR A 97 -1.39 1.93 11.81
CA THR A 97 -2.56 1.07 11.55
C THR A 97 -2.20 -0.42 11.72
N PHE A 98 -1.07 -0.84 11.19
CA PHE A 98 -0.59 -2.23 11.27
C PHE A 98 -0.27 -2.66 12.71
N ASN A 99 0.28 -1.78 13.54
CA ASN A 99 0.53 -2.07 14.94
C ASN A 99 -0.78 -2.32 15.70
N GLN A 100 -1.81 -1.53 15.45
CA GLN A 100 -3.14 -1.74 16.04
C GLN A 100 -3.74 -3.09 15.61
N TYR A 101 -3.63 -3.43 14.32
CA TYR A 101 -4.06 -4.73 13.80
C TYR A 101 -3.29 -5.89 14.47
N SER A 102 -1.96 -5.81 14.51
CA SER A 102 -1.10 -6.83 15.14
C SER A 102 -1.37 -7.01 16.64
N ILE A 103 -1.68 -5.92 17.35
CA ILE A 103 -2.09 -5.99 18.76
C ILE A 103 -3.42 -6.73 18.89
N LYS A 104 -4.40 -6.40 18.04
CA LYS A 104 -5.71 -7.07 18.01
C LYS A 104 -5.58 -8.56 17.72
N GLU A 105 -4.79 -8.92 16.70
CA GLU A 105 -4.51 -10.32 16.35
C GLU A 105 -3.86 -11.11 17.50
N LYS A 106 -2.86 -10.52 18.16
CA LYS A 106 -2.22 -11.13 19.34
C LYS A 106 -3.19 -11.27 20.51
N GLN A 107 -4.07 -10.30 20.74
CA GLN A 107 -5.09 -10.39 21.78
C GLN A 107 -6.09 -11.50 21.47
N LEU A 108 -6.52 -11.63 20.20
CA LEU A 108 -7.42 -12.69 19.77
C LEU A 108 -6.78 -14.06 19.96
N ALA A 109 -5.54 -14.25 19.49
CA ALA A 109 -4.81 -15.51 19.67
C ALA A 109 -4.64 -15.89 21.15
N PHE A 110 -4.36 -14.92 22.00
CA PHE A 110 -4.27 -15.15 23.45
C PHE A 110 -5.61 -15.54 24.07
N LEU A 111 -6.69 -14.93 23.64
CA LEU A 111 -8.03 -15.29 24.11
C LEU A 111 -8.47 -16.66 23.61
N GLN A 112 -8.17 -17.00 22.36
CA GLN A 112 -8.43 -18.36 21.81
C GLN A 112 -7.63 -19.43 22.57
N GLN A 113 -6.38 -19.16 22.94
CA GLN A 113 -5.61 -20.06 23.78
C GLN A 113 -6.24 -20.24 25.18
N LYS A 114 -6.76 -19.16 25.78
CA LYS A 114 -7.50 -19.22 27.04
C LYS A 114 -8.84 -19.96 26.90
N GLU A 115 -9.53 -19.74 25.80
CA GLU A 115 -10.76 -20.46 25.49
C GLU A 115 -10.53 -21.97 25.48
N GLN A 116 -9.49 -22.42 24.78
CA GLN A 116 -9.12 -23.81 24.72
C GLN A 116 -8.78 -24.37 26.12
N PHE A 117 -8.01 -23.64 26.91
CA PHE A 117 -7.68 -24.03 28.29
C PHE A 117 -8.92 -24.26 29.15
N TRP A 118 -9.90 -23.34 29.13
CA TRP A 118 -11.11 -23.48 29.91
C TRP A 118 -12.04 -24.54 29.32
N ALA A 119 -12.08 -24.73 28.01
CA ALA A 119 -12.83 -25.80 27.37
C ALA A 119 -12.30 -27.19 27.79
N ASP A 120 -10.96 -27.34 27.81
CA ASP A 120 -10.31 -28.57 28.28
C ASP A 120 -10.60 -28.83 29.78
N ASP A 121 -10.63 -27.77 30.61
CA ASP A 121 -10.99 -27.88 32.03
C ASP A 121 -12.46 -28.31 32.22
N VAL A 122 -13.39 -27.73 31.46
CA VAL A 122 -14.80 -28.14 31.48
C VAL A 122 -14.92 -29.61 31.07
N ALA A 123 -14.29 -30.04 29.99
CA ALA A 123 -14.31 -31.42 29.52
C ALA A 123 -13.73 -32.38 30.58
N ARG A 124 -12.63 -32.00 31.23
CA ARG A 124 -12.06 -32.79 32.33
C ARG A 124 -12.98 -32.92 33.51
N TYR A 125 -13.66 -31.87 33.96
CA TYR A 125 -14.62 -31.92 35.05
C TYR A 125 -15.89 -32.70 34.65
N ASP A 126 -16.34 -32.66 33.41
CA ASP A 126 -17.45 -33.47 32.92
C ASP A 126 -17.10 -34.96 32.94
N GLU A 127 -15.90 -35.36 32.58
CA GLU A 127 -15.42 -36.73 32.69
C GLU A 127 -15.30 -37.19 34.14
N GLU A 128 -14.81 -36.34 35.03
CA GLU A 128 -14.75 -36.62 36.48
C GLU A 128 -16.12 -36.77 37.08
N LEU A 129 -17.09 -35.90 36.75
CA LEU A 129 -18.50 -36.03 37.20
C LEU A 129 -19.14 -37.32 36.70
N LYS A 130 -18.86 -37.73 35.47
CA LYS A 130 -19.33 -39.01 34.90
C LYS A 130 -18.77 -40.19 35.66
N ARG A 131 -17.47 -40.16 36.02
CA ARG A 131 -16.81 -41.19 36.83
C ARG A 131 -17.41 -41.27 38.22
N ILE A 132 -17.58 -40.13 38.91
CA ILE A 132 -18.19 -40.07 40.25
C ILE A 132 -19.64 -40.60 40.22
N SER A 133 -20.41 -40.20 39.21
CA SER A 133 -21.78 -40.67 39.03
C SER A 133 -21.85 -42.19 38.80
N GLY A 134 -20.90 -42.74 38.03
CA GLY A 134 -20.72 -44.19 37.85
C GLY A 134 -20.39 -44.92 39.16
N ASN A 135 -19.49 -44.34 39.97
CA ASN A 135 -19.13 -44.88 41.29
C ASN A 135 -20.37 -44.91 42.23
N ILE A 136 -21.11 -43.80 42.31
CA ILE A 136 -22.33 -43.70 43.12
C ILE A 136 -23.36 -44.73 42.66
N SER A 137 -23.58 -44.90 41.35
CA SER A 137 -24.49 -45.90 40.79
C SER A 137 -24.08 -47.32 41.20
N THR A 138 -22.77 -47.65 41.08
CA THR A 138 -22.23 -48.96 41.46
C THR A 138 -22.39 -49.22 42.95
N LEU A 139 -22.08 -48.23 43.81
CA LEU A 139 -22.23 -48.32 45.25
C LEU A 139 -23.73 -48.42 45.66
N SER A 140 -24.64 -47.74 44.98
CA SER A 140 -26.06 -47.80 45.21
C SER A 140 -26.61 -49.16 44.82
N ASN A 141 -26.20 -49.74 43.71
CA ASN A 141 -26.61 -51.09 43.31
C ASN A 141 -26.07 -52.15 44.28
N ALA A 142 -24.84 -52.02 44.75
CA ALA A 142 -24.25 -52.88 45.74
C ALA A 142 -25.03 -52.81 47.10
N LYS A 143 -25.49 -51.58 47.46
CA LYS A 143 -26.35 -51.38 48.68
C LYS A 143 -27.70 -52.04 48.55
N SER A 144 -28.25 -52.11 47.34
CA SER A 144 -29.60 -52.73 47.13
C SER A 144 -29.56 -54.26 47.00
N GLN A 145 -28.38 -54.85 46.79
CA GLN A 145 -28.25 -56.29 46.76
C GLN A 145 -28.40 -56.86 48.18
N SER A 146 -29.50 -57.55 48.41
CA SER A 146 -29.60 -58.32 49.58
C SER A 146 -28.76 -59.58 49.53
N ILE A 147 -27.86 -59.73 50.52
CA ILE A 147 -27.02 -60.92 50.66
C ILE A 147 -27.90 -62.07 51.14
N GLN A 148 -28.08 -63.06 50.28
CA GLN A 148 -28.71 -64.32 50.69
C GLN A 148 -27.68 -65.21 51.42
N VAL A 149 -27.86 -65.33 52.72
CA VAL A 149 -26.96 -66.19 53.53
C VAL A 149 -27.72 -67.52 53.79
N ARG A 150 -27.03 -68.60 53.53
CA ARG A 150 -27.56 -69.96 53.85
C ARG A 150 -27.61 -70.10 55.36
N ASP A 151 -28.81 -70.14 55.92
CA ASP A 151 -29.00 -70.29 57.32
C ASP A 151 -29.59 -71.72 57.61
N THR A 152 -28.76 -72.55 58.22
CA THR A 152 -29.10 -73.92 58.54
C THR A 152 -30.12 -74.08 59.71
N SER A 153 -30.41 -72.96 60.36
CA SER A 153 -31.39 -72.92 61.50
C SER A 153 -32.86 -72.73 61.09
N VAL A 154 -33.11 -72.50 59.76
CA VAL A 154 -34.46 -72.23 59.21
C VAL A 154 -34.85 -73.39 58.25
N VAL A 155 -36.08 -73.86 58.38
CA VAL A 155 -36.67 -74.88 57.49
C VAL A 155 -36.79 -74.23 56.09
N GLY A 156 -35.94 -74.68 55.12
CA GLY A 156 -35.74 -74.09 53.79
C GLY A 156 -34.36 -73.48 53.52
N GLY A 157 -33.53 -73.25 54.54
CA GLY A 157 -32.11 -73.04 54.46
C GLY A 157 -31.62 -71.76 53.88
N VAL A 158 -32.46 -70.75 53.56
CA VAL A 158 -32.04 -69.47 52.99
C VAL A 158 -32.62 -68.31 53.76
N ARG A 159 -31.78 -67.47 54.33
CA ARG A 159 -32.15 -66.22 54.99
C ARG A 159 -31.60 -65.06 54.25
N THR A 160 -32.39 -64.10 53.84
CA THR A 160 -31.93 -62.87 53.27
C THR A 160 -31.46 -61.95 54.40
N THR A 161 -30.17 -61.75 54.52
CA THR A 161 -29.58 -60.86 55.52
C THR A 161 -28.79 -59.76 54.82
N ILE A 162 -28.97 -58.52 55.25
CA ILE A 162 -28.18 -57.42 54.81
C ILE A 162 -27.09 -57.15 55.85
N SER A 163 -25.84 -57.24 55.48
CA SER A 163 -24.70 -56.83 56.36
C SER A 163 -24.86 -55.38 56.75
N THR A 164 -25.21 -55.08 57.96
CA THR A 164 -25.37 -53.70 58.43
C THR A 164 -24.05 -52.87 58.41
N SER A 165 -22.92 -53.58 58.55
CA SER A 165 -21.62 -52.93 58.47
C SER A 165 -21.22 -52.49 57.02
N GLU A 166 -21.51 -53.41 56.07
CA GLU A 166 -21.27 -53.11 54.64
C GLU A 166 -22.26 -52.03 54.14
N LEU A 167 -23.50 -52.06 54.56
CA LEU A 167 -24.50 -51.04 54.27
C LEU A 167 -24.05 -49.64 54.79
N ARG A 168 -23.56 -49.57 56.02
CA ARG A 168 -22.99 -48.32 56.58
C ARG A 168 -21.75 -47.83 55.85
N MET A 169 -20.87 -48.76 55.51
CA MET A 169 -19.68 -48.38 54.72
C MET A 169 -20.05 -47.89 53.30
N ALA A 170 -20.98 -48.57 52.62
CA ALA A 170 -21.49 -48.13 51.33
C ALA A 170 -22.19 -46.77 51.41
N ALA A 171 -23.05 -46.58 52.43
CA ALA A 171 -23.72 -45.31 52.64
C ALA A 171 -22.67 -44.13 52.88
N LYS A 172 -21.65 -44.36 53.72
CA LYS A 172 -20.61 -43.37 53.97
C LYS A 172 -19.75 -43.06 52.72
N ARG A 173 -19.48 -44.07 51.89
CA ARG A 173 -18.78 -43.87 50.62
C ARG A 173 -19.63 -43.07 49.62
N ILE A 174 -20.93 -43.33 49.55
CA ILE A 174 -21.86 -42.54 48.70
C ILE A 174 -21.87 -41.07 49.15
N GLU A 175 -21.94 -40.83 50.47
CA GLU A 175 -21.93 -39.48 51.05
C GLU A 175 -20.65 -38.72 50.64
N VAL A 176 -19.46 -39.35 50.74
CA VAL A 176 -18.19 -38.79 50.33
C VAL A 176 -18.15 -38.52 48.81
N GLU A 177 -18.64 -39.44 47.98
CA GLU A 177 -18.70 -39.25 46.52
C GLU A 177 -19.71 -38.16 46.14
N GLU A 178 -20.80 -37.97 46.85
CA GLU A 178 -21.74 -36.87 46.63
C GLU A 178 -21.13 -35.51 47.02
N GLU A 179 -20.33 -35.45 48.07
CA GLU A 179 -19.59 -34.24 48.46
C GLU A 179 -18.54 -33.91 47.39
N ASN A 180 -17.77 -34.92 46.94
CA ASN A 180 -16.84 -34.78 45.83
C ASN A 180 -17.52 -34.27 44.54
N ARG A 181 -18.71 -34.84 44.22
CA ARG A 181 -19.52 -34.42 43.06
C ARG A 181 -19.89 -32.95 43.14
N LYS A 182 -20.33 -32.48 44.31
CA LYS A 182 -20.63 -31.05 44.52
C LYS A 182 -19.43 -30.16 44.34
N GLY A 183 -18.26 -30.59 44.87
CA GLY A 183 -17.01 -29.86 44.73
C GLY A 183 -16.57 -29.77 43.28
N VAL A 184 -16.65 -30.86 42.52
CA VAL A 184 -16.29 -30.89 41.09
C VAL A 184 -17.29 -30.09 40.26
N GLN A 185 -18.59 -30.17 40.57
CA GLN A 185 -19.64 -29.41 39.91
C GLN A 185 -19.44 -27.90 40.05
N SER A 186 -19.10 -27.43 41.26
CA SER A 186 -18.76 -26.01 41.49
C SER A 186 -17.55 -25.57 40.67
N LYS A 187 -16.48 -26.39 40.59
CA LYS A 187 -15.32 -26.09 39.74
C LYS A 187 -15.68 -26.03 38.25
N ARG A 188 -16.56 -26.97 37.79
CA ARG A 188 -17.06 -26.97 36.42
C ARG A 188 -17.85 -25.71 36.10
N GLU A 189 -18.73 -25.26 37.01
CA GLU A 189 -19.50 -24.03 36.83
C GLU A 189 -18.57 -22.81 36.67
N VAL A 190 -17.56 -22.66 37.54
CA VAL A 190 -16.56 -21.58 37.42
C VAL A 190 -15.80 -21.65 36.10
N ALA A 191 -15.44 -22.86 35.66
CA ALA A 191 -14.76 -23.04 34.38
C ALA A 191 -15.68 -22.70 33.20
N SER A 192 -16.95 -23.11 33.24
CA SER A 192 -17.96 -22.81 32.23
C SER A 192 -18.23 -21.30 32.12
N ASP A 193 -18.40 -20.62 33.26
CA ASP A 193 -18.63 -19.17 33.30
C ASP A 193 -17.41 -18.42 32.74
N SER A 194 -16.17 -18.90 33.05
CA SER A 194 -14.93 -18.36 32.52
C SER A 194 -14.84 -18.55 31.02
N LEU A 195 -15.19 -19.74 30.53
CA LEU A 195 -15.24 -20.05 29.09
C LEU A 195 -16.21 -19.12 28.37
N GLN A 196 -17.44 -19.00 28.87
CA GLN A 196 -18.46 -18.12 28.29
C GLN A 196 -18.02 -16.65 28.26
N SER A 197 -17.41 -16.19 29.34
CA SER A 197 -16.86 -14.80 29.41
C SER A 197 -15.80 -14.55 28.35
N ILE A 198 -14.92 -15.54 28.10
CA ILE A 198 -13.88 -15.42 27.08
C ILE A 198 -14.49 -15.47 25.69
N GLN A 199 -15.45 -16.34 25.42
CA GLN A 199 -16.15 -16.41 24.13
C GLN A 199 -16.86 -15.10 23.79
N LEU A 200 -17.52 -14.47 24.76
CA LEU A 200 -18.13 -13.16 24.59
C LEU A 200 -17.07 -12.08 24.26
N ARG A 201 -15.91 -12.17 24.91
CA ARG A 201 -14.82 -11.21 24.66
C ARG A 201 -14.15 -11.40 23.30
N ILE A 202 -14.05 -12.63 22.80
CA ILE A 202 -13.63 -12.95 21.45
C ILE A 202 -14.60 -12.33 20.44
N LEU A 203 -15.90 -12.59 20.62
CA LEU A 203 -16.96 -12.07 19.75
C LEU A 203 -16.97 -10.53 19.71
N ASP A 204 -16.79 -9.88 20.87
CA ASP A 204 -16.67 -8.42 20.96
C ASP A 204 -15.47 -7.89 20.17
N LEU A 205 -14.30 -8.52 20.32
CA LEU A 205 -13.10 -8.17 19.55
C LEU A 205 -13.25 -8.42 18.06
N GLU A 206 -13.90 -9.49 17.63
CA GLU A 206 -14.16 -9.79 16.23
C GLU A 206 -15.17 -8.83 15.61
N SER A 207 -16.18 -8.40 16.39
CA SER A 207 -17.20 -7.45 15.93
C SER A 207 -16.72 -5.99 15.87
N MET A 208 -15.58 -5.66 16.47
CA MET A 208 -14.96 -4.34 16.34
C MET A 208 -14.40 -4.13 14.93
N GLU A 209 -15.18 -3.52 14.04
CA GLU A 209 -14.93 -3.34 12.61
C GLU A 209 -13.77 -2.39 12.26
N GLY A 210 -13.26 -1.53 13.14
CA GLY A 210 -12.37 -0.43 12.79
C GLY A 210 -11.13 -0.82 11.99
N VAL A 211 -10.17 -1.49 12.60
CA VAL A 211 -8.85 -1.75 12.00
C VAL A 211 -8.84 -2.92 11.01
N SER A 212 -9.70 -3.92 11.23
CA SER A 212 -9.77 -5.12 10.36
C SER A 212 -10.37 -4.81 8.99
N SER A 213 -11.31 -3.85 8.89
CA SER A 213 -11.92 -3.46 7.62
C SER A 213 -10.97 -2.63 6.76
N GLU A 214 -10.09 -1.82 7.37
CA GLU A 214 -9.12 -1.00 6.64
C GLU A 214 -8.02 -1.84 5.98
N LEU A 215 -7.55 -2.89 6.65
CA LEU A 215 -6.50 -3.78 6.16
C LEU A 215 -7.00 -5.02 5.44
N GLY A 216 -8.30 -5.30 5.44
CA GLY A 216 -8.91 -6.47 4.82
C GLY A 216 -8.52 -6.71 3.35
N PRO A 217 -8.50 -5.69 2.47
CA PRO A 217 -8.03 -5.85 1.10
C PRO A 217 -6.56 -6.26 1.00
N LEU A 218 -5.72 -5.79 1.93
CA LEU A 218 -4.29 -6.13 1.99
C LEU A 218 -4.07 -7.52 2.56
N GLU A 219 -4.86 -7.93 3.55
CA GLU A 219 -4.87 -9.28 4.10
C GLU A 219 -5.27 -10.30 3.03
N TYR A 220 -6.32 -10.01 2.27
CA TYR A 220 -6.73 -10.84 1.12
C TYR A 220 -5.61 -10.97 0.09
N LEU A 221 -4.95 -9.86 -0.24
CA LEU A 221 -3.83 -9.85 -1.19
C LEU A 221 -2.63 -10.62 -0.66
N SER A 222 -2.38 -10.55 0.66
CA SER A 222 -1.35 -11.31 1.36
C SER A 222 -1.58 -12.82 1.22
N GLY A 223 -2.81 -13.26 1.45
CA GLY A 223 -3.21 -14.66 1.25
C GLY A 223 -3.12 -15.12 -0.20
N LEU A 224 -3.48 -14.25 -1.16
CA LEU A 224 -3.44 -14.58 -2.59
C LEU A 224 -2.01 -14.71 -3.13
N LEU A 225 -1.09 -13.87 -2.67
CA LEU A 225 0.31 -13.83 -3.12
C LEU A 225 1.25 -14.71 -2.30
N ASP A 226 0.75 -15.32 -1.22
CA ASP A 226 1.53 -16.09 -0.25
C ASP A 226 2.77 -15.30 0.24
N ARG A 227 2.55 -14.03 0.56
CA ARG A 227 3.57 -13.11 1.06
C ARG A 227 3.10 -12.36 2.30
N PRO A 228 3.99 -12.08 3.25
CA PRO A 228 3.66 -11.27 4.42
C PRO A 228 3.12 -9.89 4.02
N MET A 229 2.14 -9.39 4.78
CA MET A 229 1.45 -8.12 4.50
C MET A 229 2.42 -6.92 4.45
N ASP A 230 3.43 -6.90 5.31
CA ASP A 230 4.47 -5.86 5.36
C ASP A 230 5.29 -5.78 4.06
N VAL A 231 5.56 -6.90 3.42
CA VAL A 231 6.25 -6.95 2.12
C VAL A 231 5.38 -6.38 1.01
N ILE A 232 4.09 -6.73 1.01
CA ILE A 232 3.15 -6.26 -0.02
C ILE A 232 2.96 -4.76 0.08
N ILE A 233 2.74 -4.24 1.29
CA ILE A 233 2.56 -2.79 1.48
C ILE A 233 3.82 -2.02 1.12
N ASN A 234 5.00 -2.55 1.43
CA ASN A 234 6.26 -1.93 1.06
C ASN A 234 6.41 -1.79 -0.47
N TRP A 235 6.07 -2.83 -1.22
CA TRP A 235 6.03 -2.77 -2.68
C TRP A 235 5.00 -1.77 -3.20
N PHE A 236 3.82 -1.71 -2.56
CA PHE A 236 2.77 -0.78 -2.94
C PHE A 236 3.20 0.68 -2.72
N ILE A 237 3.80 0.96 -1.57
CA ILE A 237 4.37 2.28 -1.26
C ILE A 237 5.45 2.67 -2.29
N LEU A 238 6.37 1.76 -2.63
CA LEU A 238 7.41 2.01 -3.63
C LEU A 238 6.82 2.33 -5.02
N ILE A 239 5.78 1.61 -5.45
CA ILE A 239 5.11 1.88 -6.73
C ILE A 239 4.46 3.26 -6.70
N ILE A 240 3.75 3.62 -5.62
CA ILE A 240 3.13 4.94 -5.47
C ILE A 240 4.19 6.03 -5.61
N ILE A 241 5.30 5.93 -4.91
CA ILE A 241 6.37 6.91 -4.92
C ILE A 241 7.00 7.02 -6.30
N PHE A 242 7.31 5.90 -6.93
CA PHE A 242 7.93 5.86 -8.25
C PHE A 242 7.07 6.51 -9.33
N VAL A 243 5.74 6.45 -9.19
CA VAL A 243 4.80 7.12 -10.09
C VAL A 243 4.59 8.58 -9.69
N PHE A 244 4.34 8.84 -8.41
CA PHE A 244 3.84 10.12 -7.92
C PHE A 244 4.88 11.25 -7.97
N ASP A 245 6.12 11.00 -7.55
CA ASP A 245 7.16 12.03 -7.45
C ASP A 245 7.68 12.47 -8.83
N PRO A 246 8.02 11.60 -9.78
CA PRO A 246 8.33 12.01 -11.15
C PRO A 246 7.15 12.65 -11.88
N LEU A 247 5.91 12.20 -11.60
CA LEU A 247 4.70 12.77 -12.20
C LEU A 247 4.49 14.23 -11.77
N ALA A 248 4.75 14.56 -10.50
CA ALA A 248 4.68 15.94 -10.01
C ALA A 248 5.59 16.88 -10.81
N VAL A 249 6.84 16.47 -11.03
CA VAL A 249 7.81 17.20 -11.83
C VAL A 249 7.37 17.31 -13.30
N ALA A 250 6.95 16.20 -13.89
CA ALA A 250 6.50 16.14 -15.28
C ALA A 250 5.29 17.06 -15.55
N LEU A 251 4.30 17.07 -14.64
CA LEU A 251 3.12 17.93 -14.75
C LEU A 251 3.46 19.43 -14.68
N VAL A 252 4.38 19.81 -13.79
CA VAL A 252 4.84 21.21 -13.72
C VAL A 252 5.55 21.63 -15.00
N ILE A 253 6.41 20.76 -15.57
CA ILE A 253 7.06 20.99 -16.85
C ILE A 253 6.02 21.08 -17.98
N ALA A 254 5.07 20.15 -18.03
CA ALA A 254 4.02 20.14 -19.03
C ALA A 254 3.14 21.40 -18.98
N PHE A 255 2.80 21.85 -17.79
CA PHE A 255 2.06 23.11 -17.59
C PHE A 255 2.84 24.31 -18.09
N ASN A 256 4.13 24.41 -17.73
CA ASN A 256 4.99 25.52 -18.19
C ASN A 256 5.10 25.52 -19.72
N ASN A 257 5.24 24.36 -20.35
CA ASN A 257 5.27 24.22 -21.79
C ASN A 257 3.92 24.64 -22.44
N ALA A 258 2.81 24.15 -21.92
CA ALA A 258 1.48 24.52 -22.39
C ALA A 258 1.22 26.03 -22.30
N LEU A 259 1.73 26.67 -21.22
CA LEU A 259 1.62 28.11 -21.02
C LEU A 259 2.44 28.89 -22.07
N GLN A 260 3.62 28.42 -22.42
CA GLN A 260 4.48 29.01 -23.47
C GLN A 260 3.84 28.88 -24.86
N VAL A 261 3.21 27.75 -25.15
CA VAL A 261 2.45 27.53 -26.40
C VAL A 261 1.26 28.48 -26.46
N ASP A 262 0.47 28.58 -25.39
CA ASP A 262 -0.69 29.50 -25.33
C ASP A 262 -0.30 30.98 -25.48
N ARG A 263 0.89 31.36 -25.06
CA ARG A 263 1.44 32.72 -25.23
C ARG A 263 2.08 32.94 -26.60
N GLY A 264 2.11 31.95 -27.48
CA GLY A 264 2.72 32.01 -28.81
C GLY A 264 4.25 32.13 -28.81
N ILE A 265 4.93 31.88 -27.69
CA ILE A 265 6.37 31.99 -27.55
C ILE A 265 7.08 30.85 -28.30
N VAL A 266 6.53 29.64 -28.23
CA VAL A 266 7.08 28.44 -28.86
C VAL A 266 6.97 28.53 -30.38
N ASP A 267 5.86 29.06 -30.91
CA ASP A 267 5.68 29.21 -32.37
C ASP A 267 6.66 30.23 -32.92
N LYS A 268 6.88 31.34 -32.20
CA LYS A 268 7.89 32.33 -32.58
C LYS A 268 9.32 31.75 -32.59
N GLN A 269 9.67 30.93 -31.60
CA GLN A 269 11.00 30.29 -31.55
C GLN A 269 11.18 29.26 -32.68
N LYS A 270 10.15 28.49 -33.02
CA LYS A 270 10.19 27.55 -34.15
C LYS A 270 10.37 28.25 -35.47
N VAL A 271 9.70 29.40 -35.64
CA VAL A 271 9.82 30.21 -36.87
C VAL A 271 11.22 30.81 -36.98
N ILE A 272 11.76 31.35 -35.87
CA ILE A 272 13.11 31.91 -35.83
C ILE A 272 14.16 30.83 -36.13
N ARG A 273 14.09 29.67 -35.47
CA ARG A 273 15.03 28.56 -35.70
C ARG A 273 14.95 28.03 -37.15
N LYS A 274 13.77 28.03 -37.75
CA LYS A 274 13.56 27.62 -39.14
C LYS A 274 14.23 28.65 -40.10
N ARG A 275 14.14 29.94 -39.79
CA ARG A 275 14.85 30.98 -40.56
C ARG A 275 16.36 30.84 -40.43
N GLU A 276 16.90 30.70 -39.21
CA GLU A 276 18.34 30.50 -38.98
C GLU A 276 18.89 29.28 -39.74
N LEU A 277 18.14 28.17 -39.79
CA LEU A 277 18.50 26.96 -40.55
C LEU A 277 18.50 27.16 -42.07
N TYR A 278 17.64 28.04 -42.60
CA TYR A 278 17.61 28.36 -44.04
C TYR A 278 18.62 29.44 -44.40
N ASP A 279 19.01 30.31 -43.45
CA ASP A 279 20.04 31.34 -43.66
C ASP A 279 21.48 30.77 -43.49
N GLU A 280 21.64 29.60 -42.84
CA GLU A 280 22.89 28.88 -42.65
C GLU A 280 23.18 27.80 -43.71
N GLU A 281 22.25 27.48 -44.63
CA GLU A 281 22.63 26.65 -45.79
C GLU A 281 23.52 27.48 -46.73
N PRO A 282 24.82 27.15 -46.81
CA PRO A 282 25.66 27.81 -47.80
C PRO A 282 25.06 27.50 -49.16
N GLU A 283 24.84 28.59 -49.95
CA GLU A 283 24.53 28.50 -51.36
C GLU A 283 25.56 27.54 -51.96
N LYS A 284 25.14 26.32 -52.26
CA LYS A 284 26.00 25.39 -53.02
C LYS A 284 26.28 26.09 -54.32
N GLU A 285 27.48 26.65 -54.45
CA GLU A 285 28.01 27.03 -55.74
C GLU A 285 27.93 25.80 -56.63
N GLU A 286 26.98 25.79 -57.58
CA GLU A 286 26.97 24.81 -58.63
C GLU A 286 28.35 24.91 -59.35
N PRO A 287 29.01 23.79 -59.61
CA PRO A 287 30.31 23.84 -60.32
C PRO A 287 30.06 24.58 -61.61
N ILE A 288 30.85 25.60 -61.87
CA ILE A 288 30.89 26.34 -63.12
C ILE A 288 31.27 25.31 -64.20
N GLU A 289 30.26 24.81 -64.94
CA GLU A 289 30.57 24.03 -66.16
C GLU A 289 31.46 24.81 -67.03
N GLU A 290 32.64 24.27 -67.30
CA GLU A 290 33.58 24.84 -68.28
C GLU A 290 32.86 25.02 -69.62
N PRO A 291 33.03 26.16 -70.33
CA PRO A 291 32.33 26.42 -71.57
C PRO A 291 32.74 25.37 -72.62
N ILE A 292 31.78 24.57 -73.07
CA ILE A 292 31.98 23.66 -74.21
C ILE A 292 32.43 24.49 -75.43
N LYS A 293 33.63 24.24 -75.90
CA LYS A 293 34.14 24.80 -77.18
C LYS A 293 33.30 24.21 -78.30
N LEU A 294 32.36 25.02 -78.82
CA LEU A 294 31.61 24.71 -80.04
C LEU A 294 32.49 24.98 -81.28
N PRO A 295 32.40 24.12 -82.29
CA PRO A 295 33.10 24.35 -83.58
C PRO A 295 32.62 25.63 -84.27
N ASP A 296 33.48 26.30 -85.02
CA ASP A 296 33.34 27.63 -85.62
C ASP A 296 32.26 27.84 -86.69
N GLU A 297 31.22 26.91 -86.74
CA GLU A 297 30.22 26.98 -87.86
C GLU A 297 28.83 27.45 -87.46
N ALA A 298 28.60 27.96 -86.25
CA ALA A 298 27.30 28.42 -85.84
C ALA A 298 27.29 29.89 -85.33
N ARG A 299 27.80 30.82 -86.09
CA ARG A 299 27.57 32.25 -85.83
C ARG A 299 26.24 32.68 -86.43
N GLY A 300 25.22 32.85 -85.62
CA GLY A 300 24.04 33.52 -86.13
C GLY A 300 22.72 33.42 -85.40
N VAL A 301 22.65 32.90 -84.20
CA VAL A 301 21.29 32.84 -83.48
C VAL A 301 21.47 33.45 -82.08
N LYS A 302 20.83 34.60 -81.81
CA LYS A 302 20.70 35.21 -80.47
C LYS A 302 19.85 34.30 -79.55
N PRO A 303 20.32 33.98 -78.35
CA PRO A 303 19.51 33.19 -77.37
C PRO A 303 18.38 34.03 -76.85
N PRO A 304 17.22 33.37 -76.50
CA PRO A 304 16.06 34.05 -75.91
C PRO A 304 16.33 34.48 -74.47
N GLU A 305 15.93 35.71 -74.15
CA GLU A 305 16.03 36.35 -72.83
C GLU A 305 15.24 35.58 -71.75
N LYS A 306 15.90 35.00 -70.76
CA LYS A 306 15.22 34.38 -69.61
C LYS A 306 14.68 35.50 -68.67
N LYS A 307 13.36 35.69 -68.65
CA LYS A 307 12.65 36.51 -67.68
C LYS A 307 12.86 35.95 -66.28
N LYS A 308 13.58 36.64 -65.40
CA LYS A 308 13.64 36.39 -63.96
C LYS A 308 12.33 36.85 -63.33
N THR A 309 11.42 35.90 -63.06
CA THR A 309 10.23 36.18 -62.26
C THR A 309 10.64 36.23 -60.79
N LYS A 310 10.87 37.42 -60.25
CA LYS A 310 10.94 37.62 -58.79
C LYS A 310 9.55 37.62 -58.22
N LEU A 311 9.17 36.58 -57.54
CA LEU A 311 7.95 36.58 -56.76
C LEU A 311 8.03 37.68 -55.67
N SER A 312 7.01 38.54 -55.60
CA SER A 312 6.96 39.64 -54.67
C SER A 312 6.70 39.11 -53.22
N LYS A 313 7.20 39.84 -52.25
CA LYS A 313 7.00 39.53 -50.83
C LYS A 313 5.52 39.30 -50.40
N THR A 314 4.58 39.86 -51.19
CA THR A 314 3.15 39.76 -50.96
C THR A 314 2.55 38.38 -51.31
N GLU A 315 3.07 37.68 -52.36
CA GLU A 315 2.61 36.36 -52.76
C GLU A 315 3.07 35.28 -51.80
N ILE A 316 4.14 35.49 -51.08
CA ILE A 316 4.65 34.57 -50.03
C ILE A 316 3.80 34.67 -48.77
N GLU A 317 3.28 35.85 -48.42
CA GLU A 317 2.36 36.04 -47.28
C GLU A 317 0.99 35.45 -47.51
N GLU A 318 0.43 35.50 -48.72
CA GLU A 318 -0.85 34.91 -49.09
C GLU A 318 -0.84 33.37 -49.08
N SER A 319 0.28 32.76 -49.51
CA SER A 319 0.41 31.27 -49.47
C SER A 319 0.58 30.70 -48.07
N LEU A 320 0.96 31.51 -47.07
CA LEU A 320 1.07 31.14 -45.68
C LEU A 320 -0.24 31.27 -44.91
N ASN A 321 -1.13 32.15 -45.36
CA ASN A 321 -2.45 32.38 -44.70
C ASN A 321 -3.51 31.35 -45.14
N ASN A 322 -3.33 30.64 -46.23
CA ASN A 322 -4.32 29.69 -46.79
C ASN A 322 -4.10 28.20 -46.41
N LYS A 323 -3.18 27.92 -45.48
CA LYS A 323 -2.94 26.56 -44.94
C LYS A 323 -3.34 26.41 -43.47
N GLY A 324 -4.19 27.29 -42.96
CA GLY A 324 -4.67 27.27 -41.59
C GLY A 324 -6.20 27.41 -41.48
N ALA A 325 -6.94 26.67 -42.29
CA ALA A 325 -8.36 26.44 -42.11
C ALA A 325 -8.65 24.96 -41.93
#